data_89a87018645a869083a0a98f72255797
#
_entry.id   89a87018645a869083a0a98f72255797
#
_cell.length_a   1.000
_cell.length_b   1.000
_cell.length_c   1.000
_cell.angle_alpha   90.00
_cell.angle_beta   90.00
_cell.angle_gamma   90.00
#
_symmetry.space_group_name_H-M   'P 1'
#
loop_
_entity.id
_entity.type
_entity.pdbx_description
1 polymer ?
#
loop_
_entity_poly.entity_id
_entity_poly.type
_entity_poly.pdbx_seq_one_letter_code
_entity_poly.pdbx_strand_id
1 'polypeptide(L)'
;MIDKNYCASSYTALRYIEDPEKEFFDGLHHQIYKQKPIDERTHVHTMEDIDHAIQQVFDKVRNKKLGIMLSGGMDSAILASYMSGCDAYTFRFLNGEFEAEELRRAEQYAQLYKLNLHYVDINWEIIDQCLDIVMKSKGAPVHSIEPQIYHAAKQAELDGISLMIIGDGSDYVFGGMDKLLSKDWNFDDFVKRYTYVSPVDVLRRPTSLNYLFERYRLPENKIDYLRLLQEITIDESYASYQNAFYAAGMPYLDPYADLYLSEPLDLNRIRNGESKYLIRQLFKIKYPNLPVPEKVPMPRPVDSYFANWQGPTRPEFRDDIVITQYNGNQKWLLYCLERFLNLYE
;
A
#
# COMPACT_ATOMS: atom_id res chain seq x y z
N MET A 1 -1.27 -22.25 -13.58
CA MET A 1 -1.41 -23.62 -12.96
C MET A 1 -2.15 -23.52 -11.65
N ILE A 2 -3.20 -24.33 -11.45
CA ILE A 2 -3.98 -24.33 -10.21
C ILE A 2 -3.13 -24.86 -9.05
N ASP A 3 -2.99 -24.06 -8.00
CA ASP A 3 -2.31 -24.43 -6.75
C ASP A 3 -2.86 -23.58 -5.58
N LYS A 4 -4.05 -23.95 -5.11
CA LYS A 4 -4.74 -23.26 -4.01
C LYS A 4 -3.89 -23.16 -2.73
N ASN A 5 -3.12 -24.22 -2.42
CA ASN A 5 -2.31 -24.25 -1.20
C ASN A 5 -1.16 -23.23 -1.27
N TYR A 6 -0.52 -23.14 -2.43
CA TYR A 6 0.51 -22.12 -2.68
C TYR A 6 -0.10 -20.71 -2.61
N CYS A 7 -1.19 -20.45 -3.36
CA CYS A 7 -1.83 -19.14 -3.40
C CYS A 7 -2.30 -18.67 -2.01
N ALA A 8 -2.93 -19.58 -1.23
CA ALA A 8 -3.33 -19.27 0.15
C ALA A 8 -2.14 -18.98 1.06
N SER A 9 -1.05 -19.74 0.92
CA SER A 9 0.17 -19.54 1.69
C SER A 9 0.88 -18.24 1.32
N SER A 10 0.97 -17.93 0.02
CA SER A 10 1.56 -16.68 -0.47
C SER A 10 0.75 -15.48 0.04
N TYR A 11 -0.56 -15.50 -0.11
CA TYR A 11 -1.40 -14.41 0.35
C TYR A 11 -1.33 -14.19 1.87
N THR A 12 -1.41 -15.24 2.68
CA THR A 12 -1.34 -15.10 4.14
C THR A 12 0.03 -14.60 4.62
N ALA A 13 1.12 -15.04 3.98
CA ALA A 13 2.47 -14.61 4.34
C ALA A 13 2.82 -13.22 3.81
N LEU A 14 2.45 -12.89 2.57
CA LEU A 14 2.95 -11.73 1.82
C LEU A 14 1.87 -10.69 1.46
N ARG A 15 0.58 -11.02 1.63
CA ARG A 15 -0.61 -10.23 1.22
C ARG A 15 -0.85 -10.17 -0.29
N TYR A 16 -0.11 -10.92 -1.09
CA TYR A 16 -0.30 -11.09 -2.53
C TYR A 16 0.17 -12.49 -2.97
N ILE A 17 -0.09 -12.87 -4.22
CA ILE A 17 0.39 -14.13 -4.79
C ILE A 17 1.68 -13.82 -5.55
N GLU A 18 2.80 -14.37 -5.08
CA GLU A 18 4.12 -14.03 -5.61
C GLU A 18 4.40 -14.67 -6.97
N ASP A 19 3.97 -15.93 -7.17
CA ASP A 19 4.17 -16.63 -8.44
C ASP A 19 3.04 -16.34 -9.42
N PRO A 20 3.29 -15.61 -10.52
CA PRO A 20 2.26 -15.26 -11.49
C PRO A 20 1.64 -16.44 -12.23
N GLU A 21 2.31 -17.60 -12.23
CA GLU A 21 1.83 -18.81 -12.91
C GLU A 21 0.89 -19.65 -12.03
N LYS A 22 0.74 -19.30 -10.75
CA LYS A 22 -0.10 -19.99 -9.80
C LYS A 22 -1.48 -19.33 -9.69
N GLU A 23 -2.51 -20.13 -9.64
CA GLU A 23 -3.91 -19.70 -9.63
C GLU A 23 -4.68 -20.41 -8.52
N PHE A 24 -5.67 -19.72 -7.93
CA PHE A 24 -6.63 -20.34 -7.01
C PHE A 24 -7.58 -21.28 -7.74
N PHE A 25 -8.07 -20.89 -8.91
CA PHE A 25 -9.08 -21.59 -9.70
C PHE A 25 -8.72 -21.55 -11.18
N ASP A 26 -9.20 -22.50 -11.94
CA ASP A 26 -8.92 -22.61 -13.37
C ASP A 26 -9.39 -21.38 -14.14
N GLY A 27 -8.47 -20.77 -14.88
CA GLY A 27 -8.73 -19.58 -15.66
C GLY A 27 -8.91 -18.30 -14.85
N LEU A 28 -8.70 -18.33 -13.54
CA LEU A 28 -8.77 -17.14 -12.68
C LEU A 28 -7.37 -16.56 -12.47
N HIS A 29 -6.91 -15.78 -13.46
CA HIS A 29 -5.63 -15.11 -13.41
C HIS A 29 -5.67 -13.93 -12.43
N HIS A 30 -4.70 -13.86 -11.53
CA HIS A 30 -4.57 -12.73 -10.62
C HIS A 30 -3.75 -11.60 -11.26
N GLN A 31 -4.08 -10.36 -10.87
CA GLN A 31 -3.36 -9.19 -11.35
C GLN A 31 -1.96 -9.11 -10.73
N ILE A 32 -0.99 -8.70 -11.56
CA ILE A 32 0.40 -8.50 -11.18
C ILE A 32 0.77 -7.05 -11.51
N TYR A 33 1.47 -6.40 -10.61
CA TYR A 33 2.11 -5.13 -10.91
C TYR A 33 3.46 -5.38 -11.57
N LYS A 34 3.73 -4.65 -12.67
CA LYS A 34 5.03 -4.68 -13.33
C LYS A 34 5.66 -3.29 -13.19
N GLN A 35 6.65 -3.20 -12.32
CA GLN A 35 7.42 -1.99 -12.18
C GLN A 35 8.30 -1.75 -13.41
N LYS A 36 8.48 -0.49 -13.81
CA LYS A 36 9.43 -0.13 -14.87
C LYS A 36 10.84 -0.54 -14.49
N PRO A 37 11.65 -1.06 -15.45
CA PRO A 37 13.08 -1.27 -15.24
C PRO A 37 13.78 0.00 -14.72
N ILE A 38 14.85 -0.17 -13.96
CA ILE A 38 15.56 0.97 -13.31
C ILE A 38 16.05 1.97 -14.35
N ASP A 39 16.55 1.50 -15.49
CA ASP A 39 17.06 2.34 -16.60
C ASP A 39 15.95 3.13 -17.32
N GLU A 40 14.69 2.76 -17.16
CA GLU A 40 13.53 3.49 -17.69
C GLU A 40 12.93 4.48 -16.67
N ARG A 41 13.40 4.48 -15.42
CA ARG A 41 12.93 5.40 -14.37
C ARG A 41 13.70 6.70 -14.41
N THR A 42 13.10 7.75 -13.83
CA THR A 42 13.78 9.04 -13.66
C THR A 42 14.75 8.98 -12.49
N HIS A 43 16.04 9.06 -12.77
CA HIS A 43 17.10 9.07 -11.77
C HIS A 43 17.17 10.42 -11.04
N VAL A 44 17.17 10.37 -9.71
CA VAL A 44 17.24 11.56 -8.84
C VAL A 44 18.33 11.37 -7.78
N HIS A 45 19.02 12.44 -7.41
CA HIS A 45 20.11 12.46 -6.43
C HIS A 45 19.77 13.38 -5.25
N THR A 46 19.06 14.46 -5.53
CA THR A 46 18.78 15.54 -4.58
C THR A 46 17.28 15.80 -4.46
N MET A 47 16.92 16.61 -3.48
CA MET A 47 15.55 17.08 -3.31
C MET A 47 15.10 17.96 -4.49
N GLU A 48 16.01 18.74 -5.07
CA GLU A 48 15.77 19.58 -6.25
C GLU A 48 15.48 18.73 -7.49
N ASP A 49 16.18 17.60 -7.67
CA ASP A 49 15.88 16.65 -8.75
C ASP A 49 14.49 16.06 -8.61
N ILE A 50 14.09 15.71 -7.37
CA ILE A 50 12.76 15.19 -7.06
C ILE A 50 11.71 16.26 -7.40
N ASP A 51 11.88 17.49 -6.95
CA ASP A 51 10.96 18.60 -7.23
C ASP A 51 10.79 18.81 -8.74
N HIS A 52 11.89 18.84 -9.47
CA HIS A 52 11.90 19.02 -10.92
C HIS A 52 11.23 17.84 -11.67
N ALA A 53 11.52 16.61 -11.27
CA ALA A 53 10.93 15.42 -11.87
C ALA A 53 9.41 15.39 -11.67
N ILE A 54 8.92 15.69 -10.46
CA ILE A 54 7.49 15.78 -10.15
C ILE A 54 6.85 16.91 -10.99
N GLN A 55 7.47 18.09 -11.05
CA GLN A 55 6.96 19.19 -11.88
C GLN A 55 6.80 18.77 -13.34
N GLN A 56 7.78 18.09 -13.93
CA GLN A 56 7.70 17.58 -15.30
C GLN A 56 6.55 16.60 -15.52
N VAL A 57 6.23 15.77 -14.51
CA VAL A 57 5.06 14.88 -14.57
C VAL A 57 3.78 15.69 -14.65
N PHE A 58 3.61 16.70 -13.78
CA PHE A 58 2.42 17.55 -13.78
C PHE A 58 2.29 18.38 -15.07
N ASP A 59 3.38 18.85 -15.64
CA ASP A 59 3.36 19.58 -16.93
C ASP A 59 2.80 18.73 -18.08
N LYS A 60 3.06 17.42 -18.08
CA LYS A 60 2.53 16.48 -19.08
C LYS A 60 1.03 16.23 -18.95
N VAL A 61 0.47 16.38 -17.75
CA VAL A 61 -0.93 16.04 -17.46
C VAL A 61 -1.82 17.26 -17.15
N ARG A 62 -1.29 18.48 -17.23
CA ARG A 62 -1.97 19.73 -16.87
C ARG A 62 -3.27 20.02 -17.63
N ASN A 63 -3.48 19.37 -18.77
CA ASN A 63 -4.70 19.49 -19.60
C ASN A 63 -5.81 18.53 -19.17
N LYS A 64 -5.56 17.68 -18.19
CA LYS A 64 -6.55 16.72 -17.65
C LYS A 64 -7.28 17.34 -16.47
N LYS A 65 -8.51 16.89 -16.20
CA LYS A 65 -9.19 17.18 -14.94
C LYS A 65 -8.60 16.26 -13.87
N LEU A 66 -7.72 16.81 -13.02
CA LEU A 66 -6.97 16.06 -12.02
C LEU A 66 -7.72 15.99 -10.70
N GLY A 67 -7.64 14.84 -10.05
CA GLY A 67 -7.96 14.65 -8.64
C GLY A 67 -6.75 14.09 -7.88
N ILE A 68 -6.66 14.28 -6.57
CA ILE A 68 -5.60 13.71 -5.73
C ILE A 68 -6.21 12.98 -4.54
N MET A 69 -5.65 11.82 -4.18
CA MET A 69 -5.87 11.21 -2.87
C MET A 69 -5.02 11.95 -1.84
N LEU A 70 -5.66 12.81 -1.05
CA LEU A 70 -5.00 13.71 -0.09
C LEU A 70 -5.13 13.15 1.32
N SER A 71 -4.02 12.76 1.94
CA SER A 71 -3.92 12.41 3.35
C SER A 71 -3.33 13.56 4.18
N GLY A 72 -3.28 13.39 5.50
CA GLY A 72 -2.51 14.28 6.38
C GLY A 72 -0.99 14.08 6.31
N GLY A 73 -0.50 13.18 5.44
CA GLY A 73 0.91 12.86 5.26
C GLY A 73 1.63 13.82 4.32
N MET A 74 2.97 13.85 4.42
CA MET A 74 3.79 14.78 3.62
C MET A 74 3.85 14.44 2.13
N ASP A 75 3.71 13.16 1.76
CA ASP A 75 3.86 12.72 0.37
C ASP A 75 2.74 13.27 -0.51
N SER A 76 1.49 13.04 -0.12
CA SER A 76 0.32 13.60 -0.81
C SER A 76 0.27 15.12 -0.71
N ALA A 77 0.73 15.71 0.41
CA ALA A 77 0.81 17.15 0.58
C ALA A 77 1.78 17.78 -0.45
N ILE A 78 2.98 17.20 -0.65
CA ILE A 78 3.91 17.68 -1.67
C ILE A 78 3.26 17.66 -3.05
N LEU A 79 2.60 16.56 -3.44
CA LEU A 79 1.90 16.48 -4.72
C LEU A 79 0.78 17.51 -4.84
N ALA A 80 0.03 17.74 -3.77
CA ALA A 80 -1.02 18.76 -3.71
C ALA A 80 -0.50 20.17 -4.03
N SER A 81 0.77 20.48 -3.71
CA SER A 81 1.39 21.77 -4.00
C SER A 81 1.50 22.11 -5.49
N TYR A 82 1.42 21.12 -6.37
CA TYR A 82 1.42 21.31 -7.83
C TYR A 82 0.00 21.38 -8.43
N MET A 83 -1.05 21.21 -7.61
CA MET A 83 -2.42 20.98 -8.06
C MET A 83 -3.40 22.08 -7.65
N SER A 84 -2.95 23.33 -7.57
CA SER A 84 -3.80 24.45 -7.13
C SER A 84 -5.12 24.50 -7.90
N GLY A 85 -6.24 24.51 -7.18
CA GLY A 85 -7.59 24.57 -7.73
C GLY A 85 -8.16 23.23 -8.23
N CYS A 86 -7.43 22.13 -8.10
CA CYS A 86 -7.91 20.79 -8.48
C CYS A 86 -8.77 20.16 -7.35
N ASP A 87 -9.39 19.02 -7.66
CA ASP A 87 -10.17 18.25 -6.70
C ASP A 87 -9.25 17.38 -5.81
N ALA A 88 -9.56 17.25 -4.53
CA ALA A 88 -8.85 16.42 -3.57
C ALA A 88 -9.83 15.53 -2.79
N TYR A 89 -9.47 14.27 -2.59
CA TYR A 89 -10.29 13.27 -1.91
C TYR A 89 -9.58 12.79 -0.65
N THR A 90 -10.23 12.92 0.51
CA THR A 90 -9.70 12.50 1.80
C THR A 90 -10.65 11.55 2.50
N PHE A 91 -10.13 10.51 3.14
CA PHE A 91 -10.94 9.55 3.88
C PHE A 91 -11.47 10.16 5.19
N ARG A 92 -12.77 9.92 5.44
CA ARG A 92 -13.44 10.23 6.70
C ARG A 92 -14.12 8.96 7.23
N PHE A 93 -13.65 8.47 8.34
CA PHE A 93 -14.15 7.23 8.93
C PHE A 93 -15.32 7.54 9.90
N LEU A 94 -16.49 6.94 9.65
CA LEU A 94 -17.72 7.32 10.34
C LEU A 94 -17.89 6.68 11.73
N ASN A 95 -17.29 5.54 11.97
CA ASN A 95 -17.46 4.75 13.21
C ASN A 95 -16.11 4.24 13.72
N GLY A 96 -15.26 5.12 14.22
CA GLY A 96 -13.96 4.73 14.73
C GLY A 96 -13.19 5.87 15.34
N GLU A 97 -12.27 5.56 16.20
CA GLU A 97 -11.26 6.49 16.69
C GLU A 97 -10.23 6.71 15.59
N PHE A 98 -10.43 7.74 14.77
CA PHE A 98 -9.44 8.20 13.84
C PHE A 98 -8.82 9.48 14.33
N GLU A 99 -7.55 9.62 14.04
CA GLU A 99 -6.80 10.81 14.37
C GLU A 99 -7.40 12.00 13.62
N ALA A 100 -8.25 12.76 14.30
CA ALA A 100 -8.79 14.04 13.82
C ALA A 100 -7.67 14.95 13.29
N GLU A 101 -6.46 14.77 13.77
CA GLU A 101 -5.26 15.48 13.36
C GLU A 101 -4.86 15.19 11.90
N GLU A 102 -4.98 13.96 11.42
CA GLU A 102 -4.66 13.64 10.01
C GLU A 102 -5.65 14.33 9.06
N LEU A 103 -6.94 14.25 9.38
CA LEU A 103 -7.97 14.93 8.60
C LEU A 103 -7.79 16.46 8.62
N ARG A 104 -7.49 17.04 9.80
CA ARG A 104 -7.21 18.46 9.94
C ARG A 104 -5.99 18.91 9.10
N ARG A 105 -4.94 18.10 9.02
CA ARG A 105 -3.80 18.39 8.14
C ARG A 105 -4.19 18.37 6.67
N ALA A 106 -4.97 17.39 6.23
CA ALA A 106 -5.46 17.34 4.85
C ALA A 106 -6.30 18.60 4.51
N GLU A 107 -7.16 19.05 5.41
CA GLU A 107 -7.92 20.29 5.29
C GLU A 107 -7.01 21.53 5.17
N GLN A 108 -5.95 21.61 5.98
CA GLN A 108 -4.95 22.68 5.91
C GLN A 108 -4.23 22.72 4.57
N TYR A 109 -3.81 21.56 4.06
CA TYR A 109 -3.15 21.45 2.75
C TYR A 109 -4.09 21.86 1.62
N ALA A 110 -5.33 21.38 1.66
CA ALA A 110 -6.37 21.78 0.70
C ALA A 110 -6.62 23.29 0.71
N GLN A 111 -6.71 23.90 1.89
CA GLN A 111 -6.89 25.35 2.01
C GLN A 111 -5.72 26.15 1.44
N LEU A 112 -4.48 25.74 1.72
CA LEU A 112 -3.26 26.43 1.26
C LEU A 112 -3.18 26.49 -0.27
N TYR A 113 -3.50 25.41 -0.95
CA TYR A 113 -3.45 25.31 -2.41
C TYR A 113 -4.83 25.44 -3.09
N LYS A 114 -5.85 25.88 -2.33
CA LYS A 114 -7.21 26.12 -2.84
C LYS A 114 -7.79 24.90 -3.56
N LEU A 115 -7.53 23.70 -3.02
CA LEU A 115 -8.10 22.49 -3.55
C LEU A 115 -9.57 22.38 -3.19
N ASN A 116 -10.38 21.81 -4.07
CA ASN A 116 -11.75 21.45 -3.80
C ASN A 116 -11.79 20.12 -3.05
N LEU A 117 -11.94 20.16 -1.71
CA LEU A 117 -11.82 18.99 -0.85
C LEU A 117 -13.14 18.22 -0.75
N HIS A 118 -13.11 16.95 -1.14
CA HIS A 118 -14.18 15.98 -1.01
C HIS A 118 -13.88 14.99 0.10
N TYR A 119 -14.85 14.73 0.98
CA TYR A 119 -14.76 13.70 2.00
C TYR A 119 -15.28 12.38 1.45
N VAL A 120 -14.46 11.34 1.55
CA VAL A 120 -14.83 9.96 1.21
C VAL A 120 -15.17 9.24 2.51
N ASP A 121 -16.45 9.06 2.75
CA ASP A 121 -16.94 8.39 3.96
C ASP A 121 -16.65 6.89 3.91
N ILE A 122 -16.09 6.36 5.00
CA ILE A 122 -15.71 4.96 5.13
C ILE A 122 -16.31 4.38 6.41
N ASN A 123 -16.96 3.24 6.28
CA ASN A 123 -17.41 2.38 7.37
C ASN A 123 -17.37 0.91 6.89
N TRP A 124 -17.71 -0.03 7.78
CA TRP A 124 -17.69 -1.45 7.42
C TRP A 124 -18.66 -1.80 6.29
N GLU A 125 -19.84 -1.22 6.27
CA GLU A 125 -20.84 -1.50 5.25
C GLU A 125 -20.36 -1.14 3.84
N ILE A 126 -19.71 0.02 3.69
CA ILE A 126 -19.10 0.47 2.44
C ILE A 126 -17.95 -0.48 2.03
N ILE A 127 -17.08 -0.83 2.99
CA ILE A 127 -15.99 -1.79 2.75
C ILE A 127 -16.54 -3.13 2.26
N ASP A 128 -17.55 -3.65 2.94
CA ASP A 128 -18.17 -4.94 2.62
C ASP A 128 -18.81 -4.96 1.22
N GLN A 129 -19.49 -3.89 0.83
CA GLN A 129 -20.08 -3.73 -0.51
C GLN A 129 -19.03 -3.68 -1.62
N CYS A 130 -17.84 -3.12 -1.35
CA CYS A 130 -16.77 -3.01 -2.33
C CYS A 130 -15.94 -4.29 -2.44
N LEU A 131 -15.92 -5.11 -1.40
CA LEU A 131 -14.93 -6.19 -1.24
C LEU A 131 -14.98 -7.23 -2.35
N ASP A 132 -16.17 -7.74 -2.69
CA ASP A 132 -16.33 -8.74 -3.75
C ASP A 132 -15.96 -8.19 -5.14
N ILE A 133 -16.17 -6.89 -5.36
CA ILE A 133 -15.84 -6.23 -6.62
C ILE A 133 -14.33 -6.22 -6.80
N VAL A 134 -13.58 -5.76 -5.79
CA VAL A 134 -12.12 -5.68 -5.86
C VAL A 134 -11.45 -7.05 -5.88
N MET A 135 -12.03 -8.06 -5.18
CA MET A 135 -11.56 -9.45 -5.24
C MET A 135 -11.72 -10.06 -6.63
N LYS A 136 -12.89 -9.89 -7.25
CA LYS A 136 -13.16 -10.37 -8.61
C LYS A 136 -12.28 -9.69 -9.64
N SER A 137 -12.06 -8.39 -9.49
CA SER A 137 -11.15 -7.62 -10.34
C SER A 137 -9.71 -8.11 -10.23
N LYS A 138 -9.24 -8.37 -9.00
CA LYS A 138 -7.87 -8.84 -8.74
C LYS A 138 -7.63 -10.28 -9.16
N GLY A 139 -8.67 -11.13 -9.10
CA GLY A 139 -8.55 -12.58 -9.24
C GLY A 139 -7.89 -13.25 -8.02
N ALA A 140 -7.86 -12.56 -6.88
CA ALA A 140 -7.22 -12.98 -5.63
C ALA A 140 -7.87 -12.30 -4.41
N PRO A 141 -7.63 -12.78 -3.18
CA PRO A 141 -7.93 -12.00 -1.98
C PRO A 141 -7.14 -10.68 -1.98
N VAL A 142 -7.64 -9.66 -1.29
CA VAL A 142 -7.17 -8.28 -1.41
C VAL A 142 -6.61 -7.72 -0.10
N HIS A 143 -5.80 -6.67 -0.21
CA HIS A 143 -5.32 -5.91 0.94
C HIS A 143 -6.44 -5.04 1.53
N SER A 144 -6.39 -4.76 2.83
CA SER A 144 -7.43 -4.01 3.56
C SER A 144 -7.63 -2.55 3.10
N ILE A 145 -6.69 -2.01 2.32
CA ILE A 145 -6.83 -0.66 1.76
C ILE A 145 -7.58 -0.65 0.42
N GLU A 146 -7.63 -1.77 -0.30
CA GLU A 146 -8.18 -1.80 -1.67
C GLU A 146 -9.66 -1.39 -1.75
N PRO A 147 -10.57 -1.86 -0.87
CA PRO A 147 -11.96 -1.45 -0.94
C PRO A 147 -12.19 0.05 -0.73
N GLN A 148 -11.44 0.67 0.20
CA GLN A 148 -11.59 2.12 0.44
C GLN A 148 -10.98 2.95 -0.68
N ILE A 149 -9.86 2.52 -1.28
CA ILE A 149 -9.28 3.18 -2.47
C ILE A 149 -10.25 3.06 -3.65
N TYR A 150 -10.82 1.87 -3.88
CA TYR A 150 -11.85 1.66 -4.90
C TYR A 150 -13.04 2.61 -4.71
N HIS A 151 -13.54 2.73 -3.48
CA HIS A 151 -14.67 3.62 -3.18
C HIS A 151 -14.34 5.08 -3.50
N ALA A 152 -13.16 5.56 -3.12
CA ALA A 152 -12.68 6.91 -3.46
C ALA A 152 -12.51 7.12 -4.97
N ALA A 153 -11.96 6.12 -5.66
CA ALA A 153 -11.77 6.16 -7.11
C ALA A 153 -13.13 6.23 -7.85
N LYS A 154 -14.14 5.49 -7.37
CA LYS A 154 -15.52 5.55 -7.91
C LYS A 154 -16.18 6.90 -7.67
N GLN A 155 -16.00 7.50 -6.50
CA GLN A 155 -16.49 8.86 -6.25
C GLN A 155 -15.83 9.86 -7.20
N ALA A 156 -14.51 9.80 -7.37
CA ALA A 156 -13.78 10.68 -8.30
C ALA A 156 -14.22 10.50 -9.76
N GLU A 157 -14.49 9.25 -10.18
CA GLU A 157 -15.02 8.96 -11.52
C GLU A 157 -16.40 9.62 -11.73
N LEU A 158 -17.30 9.52 -10.75
CA LEU A 158 -18.63 10.16 -10.78
C LEU A 158 -18.55 11.69 -10.79
N ASP A 159 -17.54 12.28 -10.15
CA ASP A 159 -17.25 13.72 -10.17
C ASP A 159 -16.60 14.17 -11.49
N GLY A 160 -16.37 13.22 -12.42
CA GLY A 160 -15.82 13.47 -13.74
C GLY A 160 -14.32 13.74 -13.76
N ILE A 161 -13.58 13.28 -12.74
CA ILE A 161 -12.11 13.30 -12.74
C ILE A 161 -11.61 12.38 -13.87
N SER A 162 -10.59 12.82 -14.60
CA SER A 162 -10.02 12.05 -15.69
C SER A 162 -8.68 11.38 -15.35
N LEU A 163 -8.03 11.80 -14.27
CA LEU A 163 -6.79 11.22 -13.77
C LEU A 163 -6.63 11.49 -12.28
N MET A 164 -6.47 10.43 -11.48
CA MET A 164 -6.16 10.52 -10.07
C MET A 164 -4.64 10.52 -9.81
N ILE A 165 -4.19 11.37 -8.92
CA ILE A 165 -2.81 11.44 -8.44
C ILE A 165 -2.73 10.77 -7.07
N ILE A 166 -1.72 9.93 -6.89
CA ILE A 166 -1.43 9.26 -5.62
C ILE A 166 0.05 9.40 -5.26
N GLY A 167 0.42 9.17 -4.02
CA GLY A 167 1.80 9.33 -3.53
C GLY A 167 2.30 8.10 -2.75
N ASP A 168 1.95 6.89 -3.18
CA ASP A 168 2.37 5.65 -2.49
C ASP A 168 3.86 5.34 -2.67
N GLY A 169 4.42 5.61 -3.85
CA GLY A 169 5.81 5.28 -4.19
C GLY A 169 6.88 5.92 -3.33
N SER A 170 6.58 7.05 -2.68
CA SER A 170 7.54 7.76 -1.83
C SER A 170 8.14 6.90 -0.71
N ASP A 171 7.35 6.05 -0.08
CA ASP A 171 7.82 5.19 1.01
C ASP A 171 8.86 4.17 0.55
N TYR A 172 8.73 3.65 -0.65
CA TYR A 172 9.60 2.62 -1.21
C TYR A 172 10.88 3.20 -1.78
N VAL A 173 10.79 4.34 -2.47
CA VAL A 173 11.93 4.97 -3.14
C VAL A 173 12.83 5.73 -2.15
N PHE A 174 12.26 6.40 -1.15
CA PHE A 174 13.01 7.34 -0.30
C PHE A 174 13.18 6.91 1.16
N GLY A 175 13.03 5.61 1.44
CA GLY A 175 13.33 5.06 2.77
C GLY A 175 12.25 5.33 3.83
N GLY A 176 10.99 5.27 3.43
CA GLY A 176 9.85 5.38 4.34
C GLY A 176 9.48 4.09 5.08
N MET A 177 10.14 2.97 4.77
CA MET A 177 9.93 1.68 5.45
C MET A 177 10.79 1.56 6.72
N ASP A 178 10.77 2.59 7.55
CA ASP A 178 11.64 2.80 8.71
C ASP A 178 11.75 1.60 9.65
N LYS A 179 10.65 0.85 9.90
CA LYS A 179 10.68 -0.37 10.74
C LYS A 179 11.50 -1.51 10.13
N LEU A 180 11.51 -1.64 8.81
CA LEU A 180 12.31 -2.64 8.11
C LEU A 180 13.75 -2.16 7.87
N LEU A 181 13.98 -0.84 7.85
CA LEU A 181 15.28 -0.20 7.73
C LEU A 181 15.96 0.08 9.08
N SER A 182 15.32 -0.25 10.21
CA SER A 182 15.73 0.16 11.56
C SER A 182 17.05 -0.46 12.04
N LYS A 183 17.47 -1.58 11.46
CA LYS A 183 18.69 -2.30 11.83
C LYS A 183 19.16 -3.22 10.70
N ASP A 184 20.37 -3.74 10.82
CA ASP A 184 20.81 -4.88 10.02
C ASP A 184 20.18 -6.15 10.60
N TRP A 185 19.59 -6.96 9.72
CA TRP A 185 18.78 -8.10 10.13
C TRP A 185 19.57 -9.42 10.05
N ASN A 186 19.32 -10.30 11.02
CA ASN A 186 19.54 -11.73 10.83
C ASN A 186 18.44 -12.30 9.94
N PHE A 187 18.77 -13.35 9.17
CA PHE A 187 17.85 -13.95 8.21
C PHE A 187 16.53 -14.38 8.86
N ASP A 188 16.60 -15.21 9.92
CA ASP A 188 15.41 -15.76 10.56
C ASP A 188 14.52 -14.68 11.18
N ASP A 189 15.15 -13.65 11.81
CA ASP A 189 14.43 -12.51 12.39
C ASP A 189 13.73 -11.69 11.31
N PHE A 190 14.37 -11.51 10.17
CA PHE A 190 13.77 -10.77 9.05
C PHE A 190 12.61 -11.53 8.44
N VAL A 191 12.76 -12.81 8.14
CA VAL A 191 11.69 -13.65 7.60
C VAL A 191 10.47 -13.63 8.53
N LYS A 192 10.69 -13.82 9.83
CA LYS A 192 9.63 -13.73 10.84
C LYS A 192 8.97 -12.34 10.87
N ARG A 193 9.75 -11.28 10.75
CA ARG A 193 9.23 -9.88 10.77
C ARG A 193 8.48 -9.54 9.49
N TYR A 194 8.92 -10.08 8.35
CA TYR A 194 8.34 -9.79 7.05
C TYR A 194 7.05 -10.60 6.79
N THR A 195 6.95 -11.80 7.34
CA THR A 195 5.76 -12.66 7.22
C THR A 195 4.60 -12.10 8.05
N TYR A 196 3.49 -11.77 7.41
CA TYR A 196 2.32 -11.18 8.08
C TYR A 196 1.55 -12.18 8.92
N VAL A 197 1.19 -13.32 8.33
CA VAL A 197 0.60 -14.48 9.01
C VAL A 197 1.33 -15.71 8.51
N SER A 198 1.89 -16.47 9.44
CA SER A 198 2.60 -17.70 9.10
C SER A 198 1.62 -18.75 8.56
N PRO A 199 1.79 -19.23 7.31
CA PRO A 199 0.87 -20.20 6.72
C PRO A 199 0.74 -21.50 7.53
N VAL A 200 1.83 -21.94 8.18
CA VAL A 200 1.82 -23.18 8.98
C VAL A 200 0.99 -23.05 10.26
N ASP A 201 0.73 -21.83 10.71
CA ASP A 201 -0.06 -21.59 11.91
C ASP A 201 -1.56 -21.54 11.62
N VAL A 202 -1.95 -21.30 10.35
CA VAL A 202 -3.35 -21.05 10.00
C VAL A 202 -3.92 -21.97 8.92
N LEU A 203 -3.10 -22.57 8.05
CA LEU A 203 -3.55 -23.44 6.97
C LEU A 203 -3.30 -24.91 7.29
N ARG A 204 -4.22 -25.80 6.89
CA ARG A 204 -4.06 -27.26 7.03
C ARG A 204 -3.02 -27.83 6.08
N ARG A 205 -2.82 -27.19 4.92
CA ARG A 205 -1.89 -27.62 3.89
C ARG A 205 -1.03 -26.43 3.43
N PRO A 206 -0.14 -25.94 4.31
CA PRO A 206 0.72 -24.81 3.95
C PRO A 206 1.80 -25.21 2.95
N THR A 207 2.12 -24.29 2.06
CA THR A 207 3.31 -24.38 1.19
C THR A 207 4.39 -23.48 1.76
N SER A 208 5.63 -23.97 1.84
CA SER A 208 6.78 -23.17 2.28
C SER A 208 7.14 -22.12 1.24
N LEU A 209 7.34 -20.88 1.68
CA LEU A 209 7.80 -19.75 0.86
C LEU A 209 9.27 -19.37 1.17
N ASN A 210 9.99 -20.19 1.94
CA ASN A 210 11.36 -19.89 2.35
C ASN A 210 12.29 -19.65 1.16
N TYR A 211 12.04 -20.30 0.02
CA TYR A 211 12.85 -20.14 -1.19
C TYR A 211 12.91 -18.68 -1.68
N LEU A 212 11.87 -17.87 -1.40
CA LEU A 212 11.84 -16.44 -1.75
C LEU A 212 12.91 -15.66 -0.99
N PHE A 213 13.07 -15.95 0.29
CA PHE A 213 14.02 -15.28 1.16
C PHE A 213 15.44 -15.82 0.97
N GLU A 214 15.59 -17.12 0.64
CA GLU A 214 16.89 -17.75 0.42
C GLU A 214 17.70 -17.08 -0.70
N ARG A 215 17.05 -16.45 -1.68
CA ARG A 215 17.72 -15.66 -2.74
C ARG A 215 18.51 -14.46 -2.19
N TYR A 216 18.17 -14.01 -1.00
CA TYR A 216 18.75 -12.84 -0.33
C TYR A 216 19.59 -13.21 0.89
N ARG A 217 19.79 -14.53 1.13
CA ARG A 217 20.61 -14.99 2.25
C ARG A 217 22.08 -14.64 2.02
N LEU A 218 22.70 -14.08 3.05
CA LEU A 218 24.12 -13.80 3.13
C LEU A 218 24.80 -14.73 4.14
N PRO A 219 26.14 -14.83 4.13
CA PRO A 219 26.89 -15.56 5.16
C PRO A 219 26.52 -15.11 6.59
N GLU A 220 26.87 -15.95 7.59
CA GLU A 220 26.66 -15.66 9.01
C GLU A 220 25.18 -15.37 9.39
N ASN A 221 24.25 -16.06 8.75
CA ASN A 221 22.82 -15.91 8.98
C ASN A 221 22.32 -14.45 8.77
N LYS A 222 22.91 -13.73 7.83
CA LYS A 222 22.49 -12.38 7.43
C LYS A 222 21.56 -12.44 6.22
N ILE A 223 20.92 -11.31 5.91
CA ILE A 223 20.06 -11.15 4.74
C ILE A 223 20.31 -9.81 4.07
N ASP A 224 20.34 -9.79 2.73
CA ASP A 224 20.32 -8.58 1.91
C ASP A 224 18.88 -8.02 1.85
N TYR A 225 18.45 -7.48 2.97
CA TYR A 225 17.08 -6.96 3.12
C TYR A 225 16.84 -5.72 2.25
N LEU A 226 17.86 -4.92 1.93
CA LEU A 226 17.70 -3.75 1.07
C LEU A 226 17.33 -4.17 -0.35
N ARG A 227 18.04 -5.16 -0.89
CA ARG A 227 17.72 -5.73 -2.19
C ARG A 227 16.34 -6.40 -2.20
N LEU A 228 16.00 -7.16 -1.14
CA LEU A 228 14.68 -7.77 -1.01
C LEU A 228 13.56 -6.72 -1.02
N LEU A 229 13.73 -5.63 -0.28
CA LEU A 229 12.74 -4.55 -0.23
C LEU A 229 12.54 -3.87 -1.59
N GLN A 230 13.59 -3.77 -2.39
CA GLN A 230 13.50 -3.20 -3.74
C GLN A 230 12.85 -4.14 -4.76
N GLU A 231 13.01 -5.45 -4.61
CA GLU A 231 12.56 -6.44 -5.59
C GLU A 231 11.18 -7.04 -5.27
N ILE A 232 10.79 -7.15 -3.99
CA ILE A 232 9.56 -7.87 -3.58
C ILE A 232 8.51 -6.94 -2.99
N THR A 233 8.89 -6.03 -2.09
CA THR A 233 7.92 -5.31 -1.26
C THR A 233 7.04 -4.34 -2.07
N ILE A 234 7.56 -3.86 -3.18
CA ILE A 234 6.88 -2.92 -4.06
C ILE A 234 5.63 -3.55 -4.68
N ASP A 235 5.71 -4.83 -5.05
CA ASP A 235 4.64 -5.51 -5.78
C ASP A 235 3.33 -5.55 -4.99
N GLU A 236 3.39 -5.72 -3.68
CA GLU A 236 2.20 -5.79 -2.83
C GLU A 236 1.43 -4.48 -2.80
N SER A 237 2.10 -3.36 -2.55
CA SER A 237 1.42 -2.06 -2.43
C SER A 237 0.94 -1.54 -3.78
N TYR A 238 1.82 -1.51 -4.77
CA TYR A 238 1.46 -1.00 -6.09
C TYR A 238 0.37 -1.82 -6.76
N ALA A 239 0.39 -3.16 -6.61
CA ALA A 239 -0.69 -4.01 -7.11
C ALA A 239 -2.03 -3.72 -6.42
N SER A 240 -2.02 -3.34 -5.14
CA SER A 240 -3.23 -2.97 -4.40
C SER A 240 -3.87 -1.70 -4.95
N TYR A 241 -3.09 -0.66 -5.19
CA TYR A 241 -3.57 0.57 -5.84
C TYR A 241 -4.01 0.30 -7.28
N GLN A 242 -3.19 -0.40 -8.07
CA GLN A 242 -3.53 -0.77 -9.45
C GLN A 242 -4.87 -1.48 -9.53
N ASN A 243 -5.11 -2.48 -8.69
CA ASN A 243 -6.38 -3.20 -8.69
C ASN A 243 -7.56 -2.30 -8.33
N ALA A 244 -7.46 -1.52 -7.26
CA ALA A 244 -8.54 -0.66 -6.82
C ALA A 244 -8.93 0.37 -7.88
N PHE A 245 -7.97 1.03 -8.51
CA PHE A 245 -8.21 1.98 -9.60
C PHE A 245 -8.71 1.31 -10.87
N TYR A 246 -8.17 0.15 -11.22
CA TYR A 246 -8.63 -0.63 -12.37
C TYR A 246 -10.08 -1.10 -12.19
N ALA A 247 -10.43 -1.63 -11.02
CA ALA A 247 -11.80 -2.05 -10.69
C ALA A 247 -12.79 -0.86 -10.77
N ALA A 248 -12.34 0.34 -10.44
CA ALA A 248 -13.14 1.56 -10.53
C ALA A 248 -13.24 2.12 -11.95
N GLY A 249 -12.41 1.67 -12.89
CA GLY A 249 -12.29 2.27 -14.22
C GLY A 249 -11.64 3.65 -14.23
N MET A 250 -10.89 4.00 -13.16
CA MET A 250 -10.27 5.31 -12.97
C MET A 250 -8.76 5.26 -13.29
N PRO A 251 -8.29 6.01 -14.30
CA PRO A 251 -6.85 6.18 -14.51
C PRO A 251 -6.17 6.86 -13.30
N TYR A 252 -4.98 6.39 -12.94
CA TYR A 252 -4.20 7.01 -11.88
C TYR A 252 -2.72 7.16 -12.27
N LEU A 253 -2.01 7.99 -11.51
CA LEU A 253 -0.58 8.25 -11.67
C LEU A 253 0.06 8.44 -10.30
N ASP A 254 1.17 7.77 -10.06
CA ASP A 254 2.03 7.97 -8.90
C ASP A 254 3.35 8.59 -9.35
N PRO A 255 3.55 9.91 -9.15
CA PRO A 255 4.78 10.58 -9.58
C PRO A 255 6.05 10.04 -8.90
N TYR A 256 5.95 9.45 -7.72
CA TYR A 256 7.10 8.87 -7.01
C TYR A 256 7.48 7.49 -7.53
N ALA A 257 6.52 6.68 -8.00
CA ALA A 257 6.77 5.30 -8.40
C ALA A 257 7.73 5.18 -9.60
N ASP A 258 7.78 6.20 -10.45
CA ASP A 258 8.69 6.27 -11.60
C ASP A 258 10.06 6.88 -11.27
N LEU A 259 10.31 7.26 -10.02
CA LEU A 259 11.60 7.77 -9.57
C LEU A 259 12.53 6.63 -9.11
N TYR A 260 13.82 6.86 -9.24
CA TYR A 260 14.86 6.00 -8.71
C TYR A 260 15.91 6.86 -8.01
N LEU A 261 16.12 6.62 -6.72
CA LEU A 261 17.18 7.28 -5.96
C LEU A 261 18.51 6.64 -6.35
N SER A 262 19.37 7.39 -7.03
CA SER A 262 20.66 6.89 -7.54
C SER A 262 21.71 6.70 -6.44
N GLU A 263 21.56 7.41 -5.33
CA GLU A 263 22.45 7.27 -4.18
C GLU A 263 21.90 6.25 -3.18
N PRO A 264 22.74 5.45 -2.53
CA PRO A 264 22.31 4.59 -1.44
C PRO A 264 21.58 5.38 -0.35
N LEU A 265 20.52 4.78 0.22
CA LEU A 265 19.85 5.36 1.37
C LEU A 265 20.81 5.56 2.55
N ASP A 266 20.81 6.74 3.14
CA ASP A 266 21.55 7.00 4.39
C ASP A 266 20.81 6.34 5.57
N LEU A 267 21.17 5.08 5.83
CA LEU A 267 20.58 4.30 6.90
C LEU A 267 20.83 4.90 8.29
N ASN A 268 21.92 5.65 8.48
CA ASN A 268 22.17 6.29 9.76
C ASN A 268 21.15 7.40 10.04
N ARG A 269 20.84 8.22 9.04
CA ARG A 269 19.78 9.22 9.16
C ARG A 269 18.43 8.60 9.44
N ILE A 270 18.06 7.54 8.69
CA ILE A 270 16.78 6.82 8.86
C ILE A 270 16.67 6.23 10.27
N ARG A 271 17.72 5.57 10.75
CA ARG A 271 17.78 4.96 12.08
C ARG A 271 17.77 5.98 13.23
N ASN A 272 18.19 7.22 12.96
CA ASN A 272 18.10 8.35 13.88
C ASN A 272 16.80 9.14 13.76
N GLY A 273 15.77 8.61 13.09
CA GLY A 273 14.42 9.21 13.01
C GLY A 273 14.19 10.14 11.82
N GLU A 274 15.13 10.24 10.89
CA GLU A 274 15.00 11.06 9.67
C GLU A 274 14.62 10.19 8.44
N SER A 275 13.61 9.33 8.56
CA SER A 275 13.09 8.59 7.40
C SER A 275 12.64 9.57 6.32
N LYS A 276 12.81 9.21 5.05
CA LYS A 276 12.46 10.05 3.89
C LYS A 276 13.08 11.46 3.95
N TYR A 277 14.35 11.57 4.31
CA TYR A 277 15.01 12.85 4.56
C TYR A 277 14.96 13.84 3.39
N LEU A 278 15.05 13.37 2.12
CA LEU A 278 14.89 14.23 0.94
C LEU A 278 13.46 14.75 0.79
N ILE A 279 12.47 13.90 1.03
CA ILE A 279 11.05 14.27 0.99
C ILE A 279 10.71 15.25 2.13
N ARG A 280 11.27 15.06 3.32
CA ARG A 280 11.15 16.02 4.43
C ARG A 280 11.74 17.40 4.09
N GLN A 281 12.84 17.44 3.36
CA GLN A 281 13.41 18.70 2.87
C GLN A 281 12.48 19.37 1.86
N LEU A 282 11.96 18.62 0.90
CA LEU A 282 11.02 19.15 -0.09
C LEU A 282 9.73 19.63 0.57
N PHE A 283 9.19 18.89 1.55
CA PHE A 283 8.02 19.33 2.32
C PHE A 283 8.24 20.69 2.98
N LYS A 284 9.39 20.91 3.62
CA LYS A 284 9.71 22.20 4.26
C LYS A 284 9.76 23.38 3.28
N ILE A 285 10.13 23.13 2.01
CA ILE A 285 10.11 24.16 0.97
C ILE A 285 8.66 24.45 0.52
N LYS A 286 7.85 23.41 0.30
CA LYS A 286 6.46 23.57 -0.13
C LYS A 286 5.55 24.12 0.99
N TYR A 287 5.89 23.85 2.26
CA TYR A 287 5.13 24.19 3.45
C TYR A 287 6.01 24.83 4.55
N PRO A 288 6.61 26.01 4.30
CA PRO A 288 7.62 26.60 5.20
C PRO A 288 7.08 26.94 6.60
N ASN A 289 5.79 27.12 6.73
CA ASN A 289 5.12 27.49 7.99
C ASN A 289 4.46 26.31 8.71
N LEU A 290 4.58 25.08 8.17
CA LEU A 290 4.01 23.90 8.80
C LEU A 290 5.11 22.94 9.30
N PRO A 291 4.90 22.29 10.44
CA PRO A 291 5.79 21.23 10.89
C PRO A 291 5.72 20.03 9.94
N VAL A 292 6.83 19.32 9.78
CA VAL A 292 6.83 18.04 9.07
C VAL A 292 5.96 17.06 9.87
N PRO A 293 4.92 16.48 9.26
CA PRO A 293 4.02 15.59 9.98
C PRO A 293 4.75 14.29 10.39
N GLU A 294 4.34 13.74 11.53
CA GLU A 294 4.71 12.38 11.89
C GLU A 294 4.05 11.39 10.92
N LYS A 295 4.76 10.28 10.64
CA LYS A 295 4.23 9.24 9.76
C LYS A 295 3.10 8.47 10.47
N VAL A 296 1.91 8.52 9.89
CA VAL A 296 0.77 7.69 10.27
C VAL A 296 0.49 6.72 9.12
N PRO A 297 0.40 5.42 9.37
CA PRO A 297 -0.05 4.47 8.34
C PRO A 297 -1.45 4.82 7.86
N MET A 298 -1.76 4.52 6.59
CA MET A 298 -3.11 4.73 6.06
C MET A 298 -4.16 4.13 7.02
N PRO A 299 -5.11 4.93 7.52
CA PRO A 299 -6.10 4.49 8.50
C PRO A 299 -6.98 3.35 7.94
N ARG A 300 -7.23 2.37 8.79
CA ARG A 300 -8.12 1.23 8.52
C ARG A 300 -8.57 0.64 9.84
N PRO A 301 -9.86 0.71 10.19
CA PRO A 301 -10.35 0.31 11.51
C PRO A 301 -10.56 -1.21 11.63
N VAL A 302 -9.66 -2.00 11.08
CA VAL A 302 -9.76 -3.47 11.05
C VAL A 302 -9.78 -4.09 12.44
N ASP A 303 -9.13 -3.47 13.44
CA ASP A 303 -9.20 -3.96 14.82
C ASP A 303 -10.62 -3.86 15.37
N SER A 304 -11.33 -2.76 15.09
CA SER A 304 -12.75 -2.59 15.46
C SER A 304 -13.65 -3.55 14.69
N TYR A 305 -13.45 -3.65 13.38
CA TYR A 305 -14.26 -4.53 12.52
C TYR A 305 -14.16 -6.00 12.92
N PHE A 306 -13.01 -6.46 13.37
CA PHE A 306 -12.77 -7.85 13.76
C PHE A 306 -12.68 -8.08 15.27
N ALA A 307 -13.15 -7.13 16.11
CA ALA A 307 -13.12 -7.26 17.56
C ALA A 307 -13.84 -8.53 18.05
N ASN A 308 -14.98 -8.87 17.44
CA ASN A 308 -15.84 -10.00 17.82
C ASN A 308 -15.82 -11.16 16.80
N TRP A 309 -14.96 -11.11 15.78
CA TRP A 309 -14.87 -12.18 14.81
C TRP A 309 -14.24 -13.42 15.39
N GLN A 310 -14.89 -14.58 15.19
CA GLN A 310 -14.52 -15.85 15.82
C GLN A 310 -13.47 -16.66 15.04
N GLY A 311 -13.08 -16.16 13.87
CA GLY A 311 -12.11 -16.83 12.99
C GLY A 311 -12.77 -17.50 11.79
N PRO A 312 -11.95 -18.04 10.85
CA PRO A 312 -12.44 -18.71 9.67
C PRO A 312 -13.05 -20.07 9.99
N THR A 313 -14.01 -20.51 9.17
CA THR A 313 -14.76 -21.77 9.35
C THR A 313 -14.51 -22.78 8.23
N ARG A 314 -13.86 -22.36 7.13
CA ARG A 314 -13.60 -23.22 5.98
C ARG A 314 -12.56 -24.32 6.25
N PRO A 315 -12.66 -25.48 5.55
CA PRO A 315 -11.78 -26.63 5.78
C PRO A 315 -10.32 -26.40 5.39
N GLU A 316 -9.99 -25.34 4.66
CA GLU A 316 -8.61 -24.97 4.34
C GLU A 316 -7.83 -24.50 5.57
N PHE A 317 -8.54 -23.96 6.56
CA PHE A 317 -7.95 -23.48 7.79
C PHE A 317 -7.83 -24.56 8.85
N ARG A 318 -6.91 -24.37 9.77
CA ARG A 318 -6.74 -25.24 10.93
C ARG A 318 -7.87 -25.00 11.93
N ASP A 319 -8.27 -26.06 12.68
CA ASP A 319 -9.32 -25.95 13.70
C ASP A 319 -8.82 -25.36 15.02
N ASP A 320 -7.49 -25.33 15.22
CA ASP A 320 -6.83 -24.90 16.45
C ASP A 320 -6.31 -23.45 16.40
N ILE A 321 -6.79 -22.64 15.48
CA ILE A 321 -6.42 -21.22 15.39
C ILE A 321 -6.94 -20.47 16.62
N VAL A 322 -6.01 -19.89 17.39
CA VAL A 322 -6.36 -19.00 18.50
C VAL A 322 -6.49 -17.57 17.99
N ILE A 323 -7.69 -17.21 17.51
CA ILE A 323 -7.94 -15.94 16.79
C ILE A 323 -7.60 -14.69 17.59
N THR A 324 -7.63 -14.75 18.92
CA THR A 324 -7.27 -13.63 19.80
C THR A 324 -5.79 -13.26 19.79
N GLN A 325 -4.92 -14.12 19.25
CA GLN A 325 -3.49 -13.83 19.08
C GLN A 325 -3.19 -12.96 17.85
N TYR A 326 -4.16 -12.76 16.97
CA TYR A 326 -4.02 -11.98 15.73
C TYR A 326 -4.63 -10.59 15.89
N ASN A 327 -3.90 -9.56 15.41
CA ASN A 327 -4.42 -8.21 15.29
C ASN A 327 -5.39 -8.07 14.12
N GLY A 328 -6.08 -6.95 13.99
CA GLY A 328 -7.09 -6.73 12.95
C GLY A 328 -6.55 -6.88 11.53
N ASN A 329 -5.32 -6.45 11.24
CA ASN A 329 -4.72 -6.63 9.91
C ASN A 329 -4.45 -8.10 9.58
N GLN A 330 -4.06 -8.90 10.56
CA GLN A 330 -3.87 -10.33 10.40
C GLN A 330 -5.21 -11.07 10.26
N LYS A 331 -6.21 -10.68 11.05
CA LYS A 331 -7.58 -11.20 10.93
C LYS A 331 -8.18 -10.88 9.57
N TRP A 332 -7.90 -9.68 9.03
CA TRP A 332 -8.30 -9.32 7.67
C TRP A 332 -7.82 -10.35 6.64
N LEU A 333 -6.57 -10.80 6.71
CA LEU A 333 -6.03 -11.76 5.75
C LEU A 333 -6.81 -13.09 5.78
N LEU A 334 -7.11 -13.58 6.98
CA LEU A 334 -7.88 -14.82 7.13
C LEU A 334 -9.32 -14.66 6.65
N TYR A 335 -9.98 -13.58 7.03
CA TYR A 335 -11.34 -13.25 6.58
C TYR A 335 -11.41 -13.06 5.06
N CYS A 336 -10.48 -12.33 4.50
CA CYS A 336 -10.46 -12.02 3.08
C CYS A 336 -10.18 -13.28 2.23
N LEU A 337 -9.28 -14.16 2.69
CA LEU A 337 -9.03 -15.45 2.05
C LEU A 337 -10.28 -16.34 2.09
N GLU A 338 -10.94 -16.47 3.26
CA GLU A 338 -12.17 -17.23 3.40
C GLU A 338 -13.26 -16.71 2.48
N ARG A 339 -13.50 -15.40 2.49
CA ARG A 339 -14.52 -14.77 1.64
C ARG A 339 -14.24 -14.97 0.16
N PHE A 340 -12.99 -14.83 -0.26
CA PHE A 340 -12.58 -15.07 -1.64
C PHE A 340 -12.86 -16.53 -2.08
N LEU A 341 -12.49 -17.50 -1.26
CA LEU A 341 -12.78 -18.90 -1.53
C LEU A 341 -14.28 -19.15 -1.64
N ASN A 342 -15.10 -18.53 -0.78
CA ASN A 342 -16.57 -18.61 -0.82
C ASN A 342 -17.20 -17.96 -2.07
N LEU A 343 -16.51 -17.06 -2.76
CA LEU A 343 -16.99 -16.45 -4.00
C LEU A 343 -16.93 -17.40 -5.20
N TYR A 344 -16.09 -18.43 -5.14
CA TYR A 344 -15.81 -19.32 -6.26
C TYR A 344 -16.13 -20.80 -5.96
N GLU A 345 -16.51 -21.15 -4.76
CA GLU A 345 -16.95 -22.47 -4.28
C GLU A 345 -18.26 -22.39 -3.50
#